data_aba694747c13328e02cc29dd1c8802f2
#
_entry.id   aba694747c13328e02cc29dd1c8802f2
#
_cell.length_a   1.000
_cell.length_b   1.000
_cell.length_c   1.000
_cell.angle_alpha   90.00
_cell.angle_beta   90.00
_cell.angle_gamma   90.00
#
_symmetry.space_group_name_H-M   'P 1'
#
loop_
_entity.id
_entity.type
_entity.pdbx_description
1 polymer ?
#
loop_
_entity_poly.entity_id
_entity_poly.type
_entity_poly.pdbx_seq_one_letter_code
_entity_poly.pdbx_strand_id
1 'polypeptide(L)'
;DRRGQNYQLLRAMIMDPNIPPPPPRRGERNNGEKGPTLNVQAMGNGKRALLYAYHFDNLAVPRPEDVPAEKRVNNATVYLNDMAEGQYKVEFWDTITGQITGSTTVTTQQGRLTIPLPAFAEDLAAKVKPL
;
A
#
# COMPACT_ATOMS: atom_id res chain seq x y z
N ASP A 1 -7.08 -19.71 -17.34
CA ASP A 1 -6.58 -19.01 -18.51
C ASP A 1 -5.55 -17.96 -18.09
N ARG A 2 -4.39 -18.04 -18.69
CA ARG A 2 -3.31 -17.13 -18.35
C ARG A 2 -3.63 -15.68 -18.66
N ARG A 3 -4.46 -15.43 -19.67
CA ARG A 3 -4.76 -14.06 -20.08
C ARG A 3 -5.51 -13.29 -19.01
N GLY A 4 -6.33 -13.94 -18.24
CA GLY A 4 -7.04 -13.31 -17.14
C GLY A 4 -6.16 -13.07 -15.93
N GLN A 5 -4.93 -13.54 -15.94
CA GLN A 5 -4.02 -13.42 -14.82
C GLN A 5 -2.85 -12.48 -15.08
N ASN A 6 -2.86 -11.80 -16.23
CA ASN A 6 -1.81 -10.85 -16.55
C ASN A 6 -2.00 -9.60 -15.70
N TYR A 7 -1.07 -9.40 -14.77
CA TYR A 7 -1.09 -8.25 -13.90
C TYR A 7 -0.31 -7.10 -14.52
N GLN A 8 -0.84 -5.90 -14.36
CA GLN A 8 -0.21 -4.68 -14.80
C GLN A 8 -0.08 -3.74 -13.61
N LEU A 9 0.80 -2.76 -13.75
CA LEU A 9 0.91 -1.72 -12.72
C LEU A 9 -0.39 -0.94 -12.65
N LEU A 10 -0.90 -0.78 -11.46
CA LEU A 10 -2.11 0.01 -11.20
C LEU A 10 -1.73 1.32 -10.53
N ARG A 11 -2.54 2.33 -10.77
CA ARG A 11 -2.35 3.61 -10.09
C ARG A 11 -2.82 3.47 -8.66
N ALA A 12 -1.94 3.82 -7.73
CA ALA A 12 -2.26 3.74 -6.32
C ALA A 12 -1.56 4.86 -5.57
N MET A 13 -2.21 5.33 -4.50
CA MET A 13 -1.65 6.31 -3.60
C MET A 13 -1.82 5.82 -2.18
N ILE A 14 -0.89 6.20 -1.31
CA ILE A 14 -0.99 5.90 0.11
C ILE A 14 -0.81 7.20 0.89
N MET A 15 -1.64 7.39 1.90
CA MET A 15 -1.61 8.57 2.74
C MET A 15 -1.78 8.20 4.20
N ASP A 16 -1.04 8.86 5.07
CA ASP A 16 -1.22 8.79 6.51
C ASP A 16 -1.11 10.22 7.03
N PRO A 17 -2.13 10.73 7.73
CA PRO A 17 -2.08 12.12 8.23
C PRO A 17 -0.89 12.41 9.14
N ASN A 18 -0.35 11.38 9.78
CA ASN A 18 0.80 11.53 10.68
C ASN A 18 2.14 11.44 9.95
N ILE A 19 2.12 11.12 8.66
CA ILE A 19 3.32 10.99 7.84
C ILE A 19 3.10 11.78 6.56
N PRO A 20 3.15 13.12 6.62
CA PRO A 20 2.93 13.92 5.43
C PRO A 20 4.05 13.72 4.41
N PRO A 21 3.73 13.82 3.13
CA PRO A 21 4.78 13.77 2.13
C PRO A 21 5.73 14.97 2.31
N PRO A 22 7.03 14.81 1.99
CA PRO A 22 7.93 15.94 2.05
C PRO A 22 7.46 17.03 1.10
N PRO A 23 7.61 18.31 1.48
CA PRO A 23 7.23 19.41 0.60
C PRO A 23 8.10 19.41 -0.66
N PRO A 24 7.53 19.76 -1.81
CA PRO A 24 8.32 19.86 -3.01
C PRO A 24 9.38 20.95 -2.85
N ARG A 25 10.60 20.68 -3.28
CA ARG A 25 11.68 21.64 -3.24
C ARG A 25 11.71 22.41 -4.54
N ARG A 26 11.69 23.70 -4.40
CA ARG A 26 11.65 24.58 -5.54
C ARG A 26 12.97 24.55 -6.32
N GLY A 27 12.86 24.28 -7.62
CA GLY A 27 14.03 24.29 -8.50
C GLY A 27 14.93 23.09 -8.34
N GLU A 28 14.56 22.12 -7.54
CA GLU A 28 15.37 20.95 -7.30
C GLU A 28 15.01 19.83 -8.26
N ARG A 29 16.00 19.15 -8.72
CA ARG A 29 15.81 17.97 -9.53
C ARG A 29 15.80 16.75 -8.64
N ASN A 30 15.12 15.70 -9.09
CA ASN A 30 15.00 14.48 -8.31
C ASN A 30 16.25 13.61 -8.33
N ASN A 31 17.38 14.17 -8.66
CA ASN A 31 18.62 13.41 -8.69
C ASN A 31 19.12 13.19 -7.27
N GLY A 32 19.05 11.95 -6.83
CA GLY A 32 19.47 11.59 -5.49
C GLY A 32 18.51 11.99 -4.40
N GLU A 33 17.36 12.51 -4.73
CA GLU A 33 16.35 12.82 -3.74
C GLU A 33 15.61 11.55 -3.33
N LYS A 34 15.29 11.52 -2.07
CA LYS A 34 14.41 10.46 -1.57
C LYS A 34 13.01 10.68 -2.10
N GLY A 35 12.37 9.61 -2.52
CA GLY A 35 10.96 9.63 -2.82
C GLY A 35 10.14 9.85 -1.57
N PRO A 36 8.80 9.72 -1.66
CA PRO A 36 7.94 9.83 -0.49
C PRO A 36 8.38 8.84 0.59
N THR A 37 8.25 9.25 1.84
CA THR A 37 8.57 8.39 2.96
C THR A 37 7.69 7.15 2.99
N LEU A 38 6.40 7.34 2.74
CA LEU A 38 5.42 6.27 2.69
C LEU A 38 5.07 6.00 1.23
N ASN A 39 5.17 4.73 0.83
CA ASN A 39 5.02 4.33 -0.56
C ASN A 39 4.10 3.14 -0.69
N VAL A 40 3.47 3.01 -1.85
CA VAL A 40 2.71 1.83 -2.20
C VAL A 40 2.95 1.48 -3.67
N GLN A 41 3.05 0.19 -3.94
CA GLN A 41 3.09 -0.35 -5.29
C GLN A 41 1.91 -1.28 -5.47
N ALA A 42 1.28 -1.23 -6.63
CA ALA A 42 0.11 -2.04 -6.89
C ALA A 42 0.21 -2.68 -8.27
N MET A 43 -0.16 -3.94 -8.34
CA MET A 43 -0.27 -4.67 -9.60
C MET A 43 -1.60 -5.41 -9.62
N GLY A 44 -2.25 -5.45 -10.77
CA GLY A 44 -3.51 -6.15 -10.86
C GLY A 44 -4.03 -6.26 -12.28
N ASN A 45 -5.19 -6.88 -12.39
CA ASN A 45 -5.87 -7.09 -13.68
C ASN A 45 -7.25 -6.44 -13.73
N GLY A 46 -7.55 -5.55 -12.78
CA GLY A 46 -8.86 -4.89 -12.69
C GLY A 46 -9.85 -5.59 -11.78
N LYS A 47 -9.62 -6.85 -11.46
CA LYS A 47 -10.47 -7.62 -10.53
C LYS A 47 -9.68 -8.18 -9.37
N ARG A 48 -8.39 -8.39 -9.54
CA ARG A 48 -7.50 -8.84 -8.47
C ARG A 48 -6.31 -7.93 -8.46
N ALA A 49 -5.74 -7.72 -7.29
CA ALA A 49 -4.59 -6.86 -7.14
C ALA A 49 -3.70 -7.34 -6.01
N LEU A 50 -2.43 -7.00 -6.14
CA LEU A 50 -1.44 -7.16 -5.09
C LEU A 50 -0.94 -5.78 -4.73
N LEU A 51 -0.86 -5.51 -3.44
CA LEU A 51 -0.37 -4.24 -2.92
C LEU A 51 0.83 -4.49 -2.04
N TYR A 52 1.80 -3.59 -2.13
CA TYR A 52 2.94 -3.57 -1.22
C TYR A 52 3.13 -2.14 -0.74
N ALA A 53 2.91 -1.93 0.55
CA ALA A 53 3.09 -0.63 1.21
C ALA A 53 4.32 -0.68 2.08
N TYR A 54 5.10 0.40 2.09
CA TYR A 54 6.32 0.42 2.90
C TYR A 54 6.68 1.84 3.32
N HIS A 55 7.36 1.91 4.47
CA HIS A 55 7.92 3.14 5.00
C HIS A 55 9.42 3.11 4.71
N PHE A 56 9.86 4.01 3.86
CA PHE A 56 11.22 3.98 3.33
C PHE A 56 12.28 3.98 4.44
N ASP A 57 12.14 4.88 5.40
CA ASP A 57 13.15 4.99 6.46
C ASP A 57 13.11 3.81 7.42
N ASN A 58 11.92 3.24 7.66
CA ASN A 58 11.79 2.13 8.59
C ASN A 58 12.35 0.83 8.03
N LEU A 59 12.42 0.71 6.70
CA LEU A 59 13.05 -0.46 6.09
C LEU A 59 14.54 -0.57 6.42
N ALA A 60 15.18 0.53 6.74
CA ALA A 60 16.61 0.53 7.09
C ALA A 60 16.87 0.07 8.52
N VAL A 61 15.81 -0.07 9.34
CA VAL A 61 15.95 -0.54 10.71
C VAL A 61 16.12 -2.06 10.68
N PRO A 62 17.08 -2.63 11.41
CA PRO A 62 17.38 -4.07 11.33
C PRO A 62 16.21 -4.98 11.67
N ARG A 63 15.33 -4.57 12.59
CA ARG A 63 14.19 -5.38 13.00
C ARG A 63 12.94 -4.52 13.14
N PRO A 64 11.76 -5.05 12.75
CA PRO A 64 10.51 -4.27 12.88
C PRO A 64 10.24 -3.79 14.31
N GLU A 65 10.55 -4.58 15.31
CA GLU A 65 10.33 -4.20 16.69
C GLU A 65 11.22 -3.05 17.15
N ASP A 66 12.27 -2.75 16.40
CA ASP A 66 13.15 -1.62 16.72
C ASP A 66 12.61 -0.27 16.23
N VAL A 67 11.52 -0.28 15.45
CA VAL A 67 10.90 0.95 14.99
C VAL A 67 10.15 1.59 16.15
N PRO A 68 10.49 2.84 16.53
CA PRO A 68 9.78 3.52 17.61
C PRO A 68 8.29 3.65 17.33
N ALA A 69 7.49 3.65 18.38
CA ALA A 69 6.03 3.72 18.24
C ALA A 69 5.58 4.95 17.44
N GLU A 70 6.22 6.09 17.65
CA GLU A 70 5.87 7.32 16.96
C GLU A 70 6.23 7.32 15.48
N LYS A 71 7.06 6.36 15.04
CA LYS A 71 7.45 6.24 13.64
C LYS A 71 6.71 5.12 12.93
N ARG A 72 5.87 4.38 13.63
CA ARG A 72 5.07 3.34 12.99
C ARG A 72 3.93 3.96 12.20
N VAL A 73 3.52 3.27 11.16
CA VAL A 73 2.40 3.70 10.32
C VAL A 73 1.12 3.19 10.95
N ASN A 74 0.27 4.10 11.41
CA ASN A 74 -0.92 3.73 12.18
C ASN A 74 -2.25 4.09 11.51
N ASN A 75 -2.24 5.01 10.57
CA ASN A 75 -3.49 5.53 9.98
C ASN A 75 -3.37 5.65 8.48
N ALA A 76 -2.70 4.71 7.84
CA ALA A 76 -2.50 4.76 6.39
C ALA A 76 -3.75 4.29 5.65
N THR A 77 -4.02 4.93 4.54
CA THR A 77 -5.09 4.55 3.62
C THR A 77 -4.50 4.46 2.22
N VAL A 78 -4.83 3.38 1.51
CA VAL A 78 -4.45 3.20 0.12
C VAL A 78 -5.65 3.51 -0.76
N TYR A 79 -5.41 4.31 -1.80
CA TYR A 79 -6.40 4.58 -2.84
C TYR A 79 -5.95 3.83 -4.09
N LEU A 80 -6.68 2.79 -4.44
CA LEU A 80 -6.36 1.92 -5.56
C LEU A 80 -7.33 2.19 -6.71
N ASN A 81 -6.78 2.57 -7.85
CA ASN A 81 -7.58 2.92 -9.02
C ASN A 81 -7.64 1.77 -10.02
N ASP A 82 -8.48 1.94 -11.03
CA ASP A 82 -8.54 1.04 -12.18
C ASP A 82 -9.10 -0.34 -11.85
N MET A 83 -9.95 -0.41 -10.82
CA MET A 83 -10.63 -1.64 -10.44
C MET A 83 -12.04 -1.67 -11.03
N ALA A 84 -12.50 -2.85 -11.45
CA ALA A 84 -13.86 -3.03 -11.91
C ALA A 84 -14.84 -2.78 -10.76
N GLU A 85 -16.00 -2.26 -11.07
CA GLU A 85 -17.02 -1.98 -10.05
C GLU A 85 -17.40 -3.25 -9.30
N GLY A 86 -17.53 -3.14 -7.98
CA GLY A 86 -17.96 -4.24 -7.16
C GLY A 86 -17.39 -4.19 -5.76
N GLN A 87 -17.61 -5.27 -5.05
CA GLN A 87 -17.10 -5.45 -3.69
C GLN A 87 -15.90 -6.37 -3.71
N TYR A 88 -14.95 -6.05 -2.85
CA TYR A 88 -13.68 -6.78 -2.79
C TYR A 88 -13.32 -7.13 -1.37
N LYS A 89 -12.68 -8.30 -1.22
CA LYS A 89 -12.03 -8.68 0.03
C LYS A 89 -10.57 -8.32 -0.05
N VAL A 90 -10.06 -7.66 0.98
CA VAL A 90 -8.65 -7.30 1.09
C VAL A 90 -8.06 -8.09 2.24
N GLU A 91 -7.05 -8.91 1.95
CA GLU A 91 -6.32 -9.69 2.95
C GLU A 91 -4.97 -9.06 3.18
N PHE A 92 -4.62 -8.84 4.45
CA PHE A 92 -3.35 -8.24 4.83
C PHE A 92 -2.39 -9.34 5.26
N TRP A 93 -1.16 -9.22 4.81
CA TRP A 93 -0.14 -10.25 4.97
C TRP A 93 1.08 -9.68 5.66
N ASP A 94 1.59 -10.44 6.63
CA ASP A 94 2.90 -10.16 7.21
C ASP A 94 3.97 -10.63 6.23
N THR A 95 4.84 -9.70 5.82
CA THR A 95 5.85 -10.00 4.79
C THR A 95 6.97 -10.90 5.30
N ILE A 96 7.14 -10.98 6.61
CA ILE A 96 8.18 -11.80 7.22
C ILE A 96 7.70 -13.22 7.41
N THR A 97 6.51 -13.41 7.97
CA THR A 97 5.99 -14.75 8.28
C THR A 97 5.20 -15.34 7.12
N GLY A 98 4.72 -14.51 6.20
CA GLY A 98 3.86 -14.98 5.12
C GLY A 98 2.46 -15.33 5.55
N GLN A 99 2.03 -14.88 6.71
CA GLN A 99 0.71 -15.21 7.26
C GLN A 99 -0.25 -14.04 7.12
N ILE A 100 -1.54 -14.37 6.96
CA ILE A 100 -2.60 -13.37 6.93
C ILE A 100 -2.78 -12.83 8.35
N THR A 101 -2.72 -11.50 8.48
CA THR A 101 -2.89 -10.83 9.77
C THR A 101 -4.27 -10.23 9.95
N GLY A 102 -5.04 -10.09 8.87
CA GLY A 102 -6.37 -9.54 8.93
C GLY A 102 -6.98 -9.41 7.57
N SER A 103 -8.21 -8.95 7.52
CA SER A 103 -8.91 -8.71 6.27
C SER A 103 -10.01 -7.68 6.45
N THR A 104 -10.43 -7.09 5.33
CA THR A 104 -11.55 -6.17 5.32
C THR A 104 -12.26 -6.27 3.98
N THR A 105 -13.48 -5.74 3.91
CA THR A 105 -14.25 -5.68 2.67
C THR A 105 -14.42 -4.22 2.29
N VAL A 106 -14.18 -3.92 1.01
CA VAL A 106 -14.33 -2.57 0.48
C VAL A 106 -15.11 -2.61 -0.82
N THR A 107 -15.76 -1.51 -1.14
CA THR A 107 -16.57 -1.37 -2.33
C THR A 107 -16.01 -0.25 -3.20
N THR A 108 -15.97 -0.47 -4.51
CA THR A 108 -15.49 0.56 -5.42
C THR A 108 -16.42 1.77 -5.44
N GLN A 109 -15.81 2.92 -5.64
CA GLN A 109 -16.52 4.16 -5.95
C GLN A 109 -15.85 4.75 -7.17
N GLN A 110 -16.53 4.70 -8.29
CA GLN A 110 -16.01 5.18 -9.57
C GLN A 110 -14.66 4.53 -9.94
N GLY A 111 -14.60 3.20 -9.79
CA GLY A 111 -13.41 2.43 -10.13
C GLY A 111 -12.29 2.50 -9.10
N ARG A 112 -12.53 3.11 -7.96
CA ARG A 112 -11.50 3.35 -6.94
C ARG A 112 -11.87 2.65 -5.65
N LEU A 113 -10.90 1.95 -5.07
CA LEU A 113 -11.02 1.37 -3.73
C LEU A 113 -10.30 2.25 -2.73
N THR A 114 -10.94 2.48 -1.59
CA THR A 114 -10.32 3.15 -0.45
C THR A 114 -10.08 2.10 0.62
N ILE A 115 -8.82 1.78 0.87
CA ILE A 115 -8.45 0.65 1.71
C ILE A 115 -7.73 1.15 2.96
N PRO A 116 -8.39 1.12 4.12
CA PRO A 116 -7.70 1.44 5.38
C PRO A 116 -6.76 0.29 5.72
N LEU A 117 -5.52 0.62 6.06
CA LEU A 117 -4.52 -0.38 6.38
C LEU A 117 -4.40 -0.57 7.89
N PRO A 118 -4.11 -1.81 8.34
CA PRO A 118 -3.71 -2.00 9.72
C PRO A 118 -2.35 -1.36 9.98
N ALA A 119 -2.04 -1.14 11.24
CA ALA A 119 -0.76 -0.57 11.62
C ALA A 119 0.38 -1.49 11.20
N PHE A 120 1.49 -0.90 10.76
CA PHE A 120 2.69 -1.66 10.43
C PHE A 120 3.93 -0.83 10.72
N ALA A 121 5.06 -1.53 10.88
CA ALA A 121 6.32 -0.87 11.17
C ALA A 121 7.09 -0.54 9.88
N GLU A 122 7.45 -1.54 9.12
CA GLU A 122 8.28 -1.37 7.92
C GLU A 122 7.48 -1.48 6.64
N ASP A 123 6.68 -2.53 6.52
CA ASP A 123 5.95 -2.81 5.29
C ASP A 123 4.71 -3.65 5.58
N LEU A 124 3.88 -3.75 4.56
CA LEU A 124 2.66 -4.54 4.61
C LEU A 124 2.29 -4.94 3.20
N ALA A 125 1.92 -6.20 3.03
CA ALA A 125 1.40 -6.70 1.77
C ALA A 125 -0.09 -6.91 1.88
N ALA A 126 -0.80 -6.76 0.76
CA ALA A 126 -2.23 -7.01 0.71
C ALA A 126 -2.61 -7.66 -0.61
N LYS A 127 -3.60 -8.55 -0.54
CA LYS A 127 -4.21 -9.16 -1.72
C LYS A 127 -5.66 -8.70 -1.80
N VAL A 128 -6.04 -8.25 -2.98
CA VAL A 128 -7.40 -7.77 -3.26
C VAL A 128 -8.04 -8.76 -4.23
N LYS A 129 -9.22 -9.24 -3.89
CA LYS A 129 -9.95 -10.17 -4.73
C LYS A 129 -11.45 -9.90 -4.66
N PRO A 130 -12.21 -10.25 -5.73
CA PRO A 130 -13.66 -10.06 -5.68
C PRO A 130 -14.27 -10.84 -4.52
N LEU A 131 -15.27 -10.23 -3.93
CA LEU A 131 -16.00 -10.85 -2.83
C LEU A 131 -16.90 -11.98 -3.34
#